data_98a75221c71ab9b8d733237b4c8d0b8f
#
_entry.id   98a75221c71ab9b8d733237b4c8d0b8f
#
_cell.length_a   1.000
_cell.length_b   1.000
_cell.length_c   1.000
_cell.angle_alpha   90.00
_cell.angle_beta   90.00
_cell.angle_gamma   90.00
#
_symmetry.space_group_name_H-M   'P 1'
#
loop_
_entity.id
_entity.type
_entity.pdbx_description
1 polymer ?
#
loop_
_entity_poly.entity_id
_entity_poly.type
_entity_poly.pdbx_seq_one_letter_code
_entity_poly.pdbx_strand_id
1 'polypeptide(L)'
;MKANKLTALIVTTYIGFVSMAHASAPQAVFSPEQEARIGEIAADYLISHPEILVTVSQKLQEQQEVRKQKMFALSVMENQANLLHDPDTPAYGPENAKVAVIEFFDYQCVFCSRFAPELEKVMKAQPDVRYHFKEWPIFGGRWEASFQAAQQGLTVWQKKGPQAYVTYHNAIYATGHNEGKLTAEDIHGAASKAGLTTPAPGDHTASLEKNSNLAEALGLTGTPGIIVMPVSGATPDTITVFPEAVTAERLQAAILKA
;
A
#
# COMPACT_ATOMS: atom_id res chain seq x y z
N MET A 1 50.67 56.99 68.05
CA MET A 1 51.33 55.68 67.94
C MET A 1 50.33 54.69 67.39
N LYS A 2 50.66 53.94 66.43
CA LYS A 2 50.06 52.90 65.59
C LYS A 2 49.73 53.35 64.18
N ALA A 3 50.58 52.97 63.30
CA ALA A 3 50.50 53.08 61.88
C ALA A 3 49.50 52.04 61.32
N ASN A 4 48.55 52.48 60.43
CA ASN A 4 47.71 51.58 59.61
C ASN A 4 48.29 51.54 58.20
N LYS A 5 48.72 50.36 57.83
CA LYS A 5 49.21 50.06 56.47
C LYS A 5 47.96 49.88 55.53
N LEU A 6 47.87 50.72 54.52
CA LEU A 6 46.92 50.58 53.46
C LEU A 6 47.48 49.64 52.39
N THR A 7 46.91 48.45 52.24
CA THR A 7 47.24 47.51 51.20
C THR A 7 46.44 47.85 49.95
N ALA A 8 47.12 48.31 48.91
CA ALA A 8 46.46 48.55 47.57
C ALA A 8 46.33 47.23 46.83
N LEU A 9 45.04 46.87 46.47
CA LEU A 9 44.69 45.74 45.68
C LEU A 9 44.70 46.18 44.22
N ILE A 10 45.65 45.71 43.41
CA ILE A 10 45.72 45.94 41.97
C ILE A 10 44.82 44.90 41.32
N VAL A 11 43.67 45.32 40.77
CA VAL A 11 42.80 44.49 39.93
C VAL A 11 43.25 44.60 38.51
N THR A 12 43.90 43.55 37.98
CA THR A 12 44.29 43.46 36.57
C THR A 12 43.10 42.96 35.76
N THR A 13 42.44 43.83 35.00
CA THR A 13 41.38 43.51 34.06
C THR A 13 41.98 42.89 32.80
N TYR A 14 41.77 41.57 32.60
CA TYR A 14 42.07 40.88 31.35
C TYR A 14 40.96 41.19 30.36
N ILE A 15 41.23 42.02 29.37
CA ILE A 15 40.35 42.24 28.20
C ILE A 15 40.66 41.10 27.21
N GLY A 16 39.81 40.07 27.25
CA GLY A 16 39.85 38.99 26.23
C GLY A 16 39.36 39.50 24.89
N PHE A 17 40.28 39.61 23.91
CA PHE A 17 39.88 39.82 22.49
C PHE A 17 39.20 38.54 22.00
N VAL A 18 37.87 38.57 21.88
CA VAL A 18 37.14 37.56 21.15
C VAL A 18 37.27 37.86 19.63
N SER A 19 38.19 37.14 18.98
CA SER A 19 38.28 37.15 17.52
C SER A 19 37.01 36.49 16.96
N MET A 20 36.03 37.29 16.50
CA MET A 20 34.96 36.80 15.67
C MET A 20 35.52 36.32 14.33
N ALA A 21 35.66 35.02 14.16
CA ALA A 21 35.90 34.42 12.87
C ALA A 21 34.68 34.75 11.96
N HIS A 22 34.85 35.72 11.06
CA HIS A 22 33.90 35.97 9.99
C HIS A 22 33.96 34.77 9.04
N ALA A 23 32.99 33.86 9.11
CA ALA A 23 32.77 32.89 8.07
C ALA A 23 32.44 33.71 6.78
N SER A 24 33.40 33.75 5.86
CA SER A 24 33.16 34.35 4.53
C SER A 24 32.02 33.62 3.90
N ALA A 25 30.94 34.35 3.58
CA ALA A 25 29.86 33.82 2.75
C ALA A 25 30.47 33.26 1.45
N PRO A 26 29.99 32.10 0.94
CA PRO A 26 30.49 31.60 -0.34
C PRO A 26 30.37 32.67 -1.41
N GLN A 27 31.49 32.97 -2.03
CA GLN A 27 31.52 33.98 -3.09
C GLN A 27 30.64 33.50 -4.25
N ALA A 28 29.67 34.30 -4.68
CA ALA A 28 28.84 33.99 -5.83
C ALA A 28 29.75 33.74 -7.04
N VAL A 29 29.58 32.62 -7.71
CA VAL A 29 30.40 32.21 -8.87
C VAL A 29 30.09 33.08 -10.08
N PHE A 30 28.88 33.64 -10.17
CA PHE A 30 28.39 34.47 -11.25
C PHE A 30 27.98 35.87 -10.73
N SER A 31 28.09 36.89 -11.58
CA SER A 31 27.49 38.20 -11.27
C SER A 31 25.95 38.15 -11.46
N PRO A 32 25.20 39.09 -10.85
CA PRO A 32 23.75 39.16 -11.05
C PRO A 32 23.32 39.24 -12.52
N GLU A 33 24.08 39.94 -13.36
CA GLU A 33 23.82 40.06 -14.80
C GLU A 33 24.09 38.71 -15.52
N GLN A 34 25.11 37.96 -15.10
CA GLN A 34 25.40 36.63 -15.64
C GLN A 34 24.31 35.66 -15.25
N GLU A 35 23.84 35.67 -14.00
CA GLU A 35 22.71 34.82 -13.53
C GLU A 35 21.42 35.11 -14.29
N ALA A 36 21.08 36.39 -14.51
CA ALA A 36 19.93 36.77 -15.30
C ALA A 36 20.03 36.25 -16.75
N ARG A 37 21.20 36.39 -17.38
CA ARG A 37 21.43 35.91 -18.74
C ARG A 37 21.40 34.41 -18.88
N ILE A 38 21.92 33.66 -17.88
CA ILE A 38 21.80 32.21 -17.82
C ILE A 38 20.31 31.80 -17.75
N GLY A 39 19.52 32.48 -16.92
CA GLY A 39 18.08 32.26 -16.82
C GLY A 39 17.34 32.44 -18.14
N GLU A 40 17.63 33.55 -18.88
CA GLU A 40 17.05 33.79 -20.20
C GLU A 40 17.41 32.68 -21.20
N ILE A 41 18.70 32.33 -21.31
CA ILE A 41 19.18 31.28 -22.21
C ILE A 41 18.52 29.93 -21.88
N ALA A 42 18.40 29.60 -20.61
CA ALA A 42 17.75 28.36 -20.20
C ALA A 42 16.25 28.33 -20.54
N ALA A 43 15.56 29.46 -20.34
CA ALA A 43 14.14 29.59 -20.69
C ALA A 43 13.93 29.48 -22.22
N ASP A 44 14.71 30.19 -23.02
CA ASP A 44 14.65 30.17 -24.48
C ASP A 44 14.94 28.75 -25.02
N TYR A 45 15.90 28.07 -24.42
CA TYR A 45 16.25 26.69 -24.78
C TYR A 45 15.09 25.72 -24.48
N LEU A 46 14.48 25.79 -23.29
CA LEU A 46 13.36 24.95 -22.93
C LEU A 46 12.11 25.23 -23.76
N ILE A 47 11.86 26.50 -24.12
CA ILE A 47 10.77 26.89 -25.01
C ILE A 47 10.98 26.32 -26.41
N SER A 48 12.24 26.37 -26.91
CA SER A 48 12.61 25.85 -28.23
C SER A 48 12.68 24.32 -28.29
N HIS A 49 12.81 23.63 -27.12
CA HIS A 49 12.95 22.19 -26.99
C HIS A 49 11.98 21.64 -25.93
N PRO A 50 10.65 21.77 -26.13
CA PRO A 50 9.64 21.38 -25.12
C PRO A 50 9.63 19.89 -24.80
N GLU A 51 10.15 19.03 -25.67
CA GLU A 51 10.32 17.58 -25.47
C GLU A 51 11.20 17.25 -24.25
N ILE A 52 12.07 18.15 -23.84
CA ILE A 52 12.91 18.00 -22.64
C ILE A 52 12.02 17.94 -21.40
N LEU A 53 11.01 18.80 -21.31
CA LEU A 53 10.08 18.80 -20.17
C LEU A 53 9.27 17.51 -20.09
N VAL A 54 8.88 16.95 -21.24
CA VAL A 54 8.22 15.63 -21.30
C VAL A 54 9.16 14.55 -20.78
N THR A 55 10.41 14.52 -21.25
CA THR A 55 11.42 13.54 -20.82
C THR A 55 11.72 13.65 -19.31
N VAL A 56 11.86 14.86 -18.78
CA VAL A 56 12.08 15.13 -17.36
C VAL A 56 10.86 14.67 -16.52
N SER A 57 9.64 14.97 -16.99
CA SER A 57 8.40 14.56 -16.34
C SER A 57 8.29 13.02 -16.26
N GLN A 58 8.56 12.34 -17.37
CA GLN A 58 8.58 10.88 -17.40
C GLN A 58 9.60 10.29 -16.41
N LYS A 59 10.81 10.87 -16.39
CA LYS A 59 11.86 10.42 -15.45
C LYS A 59 11.49 10.66 -13.99
N LEU A 60 10.84 11.76 -13.70
CA LEU A 60 10.34 12.07 -12.36
C LEU A 60 9.24 11.06 -11.95
N GLN A 61 8.31 10.75 -12.85
CA GLN A 61 7.27 9.75 -12.61
C GLN A 61 7.86 8.36 -12.33
N GLU A 62 8.82 7.90 -13.15
CA GLU A 62 9.53 6.64 -12.90
C GLU A 62 10.17 6.61 -11.50
N GLN A 63 10.86 7.67 -11.11
CA GLN A 63 11.49 7.76 -9.79
C GLN A 63 10.46 7.75 -8.65
N GLN A 64 9.32 8.40 -8.84
CA GLN A 64 8.22 8.39 -7.87
C GLN A 64 7.62 7.00 -7.72
N GLU A 65 7.37 6.28 -8.83
CA GLU A 65 6.85 4.91 -8.80
C GLU A 65 7.84 3.95 -8.11
N VAL A 66 9.13 4.01 -8.44
CA VAL A 66 10.16 3.20 -7.76
C VAL A 66 10.16 3.48 -6.24
N ARG A 67 10.09 4.74 -5.85
CA ARG A 67 10.05 5.12 -4.43
C ARG A 67 8.79 4.61 -3.75
N LYS A 68 7.63 4.75 -4.40
CA LYS A 68 6.34 4.28 -3.89
C LYS A 68 6.34 2.76 -3.70
N GLN A 69 6.82 2.01 -4.70
CA GLN A 69 6.95 0.55 -4.60
C GLN A 69 7.86 0.14 -3.44
N LYS A 70 8.99 0.83 -3.26
CA LYS A 70 9.89 0.56 -2.14
C LYS A 70 9.23 0.83 -0.78
N MET A 71 8.48 1.91 -0.65
CA MET A 71 7.73 2.22 0.58
C MET A 71 6.66 1.16 0.85
N PHE A 72 5.89 0.77 -0.15
CA PHE A 72 4.94 -0.33 -0.03
C PHE A 72 5.62 -1.63 0.42
N ALA A 73 6.73 -2.01 -0.20
CA ALA A 73 7.45 -3.23 0.15
C ALA A 73 7.94 -3.22 1.61
N LEU A 74 8.42 -2.08 2.11
CA LEU A 74 8.82 -1.94 3.51
C LEU A 74 7.61 -2.10 4.45
N SER A 75 6.49 -1.44 4.17
CA SER A 75 5.25 -1.60 4.96
C SER A 75 4.73 -3.04 4.93
N VAL A 76 4.84 -3.74 3.80
CA VAL A 76 4.50 -5.17 3.68
C VAL A 76 5.39 -6.02 4.57
N MET A 77 6.71 -5.79 4.57
CA MET A 77 7.65 -6.52 5.42
C MET A 77 7.36 -6.32 6.92
N GLU A 78 7.04 -5.10 7.33
CA GLU A 78 6.67 -4.77 8.71
C GLU A 78 5.37 -5.45 9.15
N ASN A 79 4.46 -5.70 8.21
CA ASN A 79 3.14 -6.30 8.46
C ASN A 79 3.01 -7.76 8.00
N GLN A 80 4.13 -8.43 7.70
CA GLN A 80 4.13 -9.79 7.13
C GLN A 80 3.30 -10.78 7.95
N ALA A 81 3.39 -10.76 9.28
CA ALA A 81 2.64 -11.67 10.15
C ALA A 81 1.12 -11.47 10.01
N ASN A 82 0.64 -10.23 9.94
CA ASN A 82 -0.78 -9.91 9.77
C ASN A 82 -1.30 -10.25 8.35
N LEU A 83 -0.41 -10.27 7.37
CA LEU A 83 -0.75 -10.63 5.99
C LEU A 83 -0.87 -12.14 5.81
N LEU A 84 0.06 -12.92 6.40
CA LEU A 84 0.22 -14.35 6.10
C LEU A 84 -0.34 -15.29 7.17
N HIS A 85 -0.41 -14.85 8.44
CA HIS A 85 -0.70 -15.74 9.58
C HIS A 85 -1.93 -15.33 10.39
N ASP A 86 -2.79 -14.49 9.84
CA ASP A 86 -4.06 -14.14 10.47
C ASP A 86 -5.08 -15.27 10.30
N PRO A 87 -5.52 -15.95 11.39
CA PRO A 87 -6.41 -17.10 11.31
C PRO A 87 -7.83 -16.75 10.83
N ASP A 88 -8.22 -15.48 10.95
CA ASP A 88 -9.53 -15.00 10.51
C ASP A 88 -9.56 -14.67 9.01
N THR A 89 -8.39 -14.68 8.35
CA THR A 89 -8.28 -14.41 6.92
C THR A 89 -8.55 -15.65 6.09
N PRO A 90 -9.54 -15.63 5.21
CA PRO A 90 -9.74 -16.69 4.23
C PRO A 90 -8.49 -16.92 3.38
N ALA A 91 -8.07 -18.17 3.26
CA ALA A 91 -6.91 -18.52 2.47
C ALA A 91 -7.15 -19.79 1.65
N TYR A 92 -6.60 -19.83 0.44
CA TYR A 92 -6.73 -20.96 -0.49
C TYR A 92 -5.37 -21.34 -1.07
N GLY A 93 -5.16 -22.62 -1.39
CA GLY A 93 -3.90 -23.16 -1.87
C GLY A 93 -3.09 -23.84 -0.75
N PRO A 94 -1.89 -24.39 -1.06
CA PRO A 94 -1.12 -25.20 -0.13
C PRO A 94 -0.56 -24.37 1.04
N GLU A 95 -0.52 -24.97 2.24
CA GLU A 95 0.04 -24.31 3.42
C GLU A 95 1.56 -24.13 3.35
N ASN A 96 2.24 -25.00 2.61
CA ASN A 96 3.68 -24.97 2.40
C ASN A 96 4.09 -24.19 1.12
N ALA A 97 3.20 -23.36 0.57
CA ALA A 97 3.49 -22.51 -0.56
C ALA A 97 4.72 -21.64 -0.31
N LYS A 98 5.48 -21.36 -1.39
CA LYS A 98 6.65 -20.46 -1.33
C LYS A 98 6.28 -19.00 -1.58
N VAL A 99 5.20 -18.77 -2.31
CA VAL A 99 4.71 -17.44 -2.69
C VAL A 99 3.28 -17.28 -2.22
N ALA A 100 2.96 -16.09 -1.73
CA ALA A 100 1.62 -15.67 -1.38
C ALA A 100 1.15 -14.53 -2.28
N VAL A 101 -0.13 -14.56 -2.62
CA VAL A 101 -0.89 -13.45 -3.21
C VAL A 101 -1.94 -13.04 -2.18
N ILE A 102 -1.96 -11.78 -1.81
CA ILE A 102 -2.91 -11.22 -0.86
C ILE A 102 -3.75 -10.16 -1.60
N GLU A 103 -5.07 -10.29 -1.56
CA GLU A 103 -6.01 -9.35 -2.15
C GLU A 103 -6.81 -8.65 -1.06
N PHE A 104 -6.79 -7.31 -1.06
CA PHE A 104 -7.73 -6.45 -0.33
C PHE A 104 -8.82 -6.01 -1.29
N PHE A 105 -10.07 -6.29 -1.00
CA PHE A 105 -11.14 -6.09 -1.97
C PHE A 105 -12.49 -5.76 -1.32
N ASP A 106 -13.41 -5.29 -2.16
CA ASP A 106 -14.80 -5.00 -1.81
C ASP A 106 -15.72 -5.54 -2.92
N TYR A 107 -16.78 -6.25 -2.55
CA TYR A 107 -17.75 -6.82 -3.53
C TYR A 107 -18.53 -5.76 -4.32
N GLN A 108 -18.62 -4.53 -3.81
CA GLN A 108 -19.25 -3.43 -4.54
C GLN A 108 -18.29 -2.66 -5.45
N CYS A 109 -16.99 -2.99 -5.41
CA CYS A 109 -15.99 -2.35 -6.24
C CYS A 109 -16.02 -2.91 -7.67
N VAL A 110 -16.27 -2.04 -8.67
CA VAL A 110 -16.25 -2.42 -10.09
C VAL A 110 -14.89 -2.93 -10.56
N PHE A 111 -13.78 -2.39 -10.01
CA PHE A 111 -12.44 -2.83 -10.38
C PHE A 111 -12.11 -4.22 -9.78
N CYS A 112 -12.60 -4.52 -8.58
CA CYS A 112 -12.51 -5.88 -8.01
C CYS A 112 -13.33 -6.88 -8.84
N SER A 113 -14.54 -6.49 -9.28
CA SER A 113 -15.37 -7.31 -10.16
C SER A 113 -14.68 -7.63 -11.49
N ARG A 114 -13.91 -6.69 -12.04
CA ARG A 114 -13.10 -6.92 -13.27
C ARG A 114 -11.86 -7.77 -13.00
N PHE A 115 -11.29 -7.67 -11.80
CA PHE A 115 -10.10 -8.42 -11.42
C PHE A 115 -10.40 -9.88 -11.03
N ALA A 116 -11.55 -10.17 -10.44
CA ALA A 116 -11.91 -11.52 -9.96
C ALA A 116 -11.75 -12.63 -11.01
N PRO A 117 -12.17 -12.48 -12.29
CA PRO A 117 -11.92 -13.49 -13.31
C PRO A 117 -10.44 -13.63 -13.68
N GLU A 118 -9.65 -12.56 -13.59
CA GLU A 118 -8.21 -12.62 -13.82
C GLU A 118 -7.51 -13.38 -12.68
N LEU A 119 -7.89 -13.13 -11.43
CA LEU A 119 -7.41 -13.87 -10.28
C LEU A 119 -7.76 -15.36 -10.38
N GLU A 120 -8.99 -15.70 -10.77
CA GLU A 120 -9.42 -17.10 -10.95
C GLU A 120 -8.58 -17.83 -12.02
N LYS A 121 -8.23 -17.17 -13.13
CA LYS A 121 -7.31 -17.72 -14.14
C LYS A 121 -5.93 -18.02 -13.54
N VAL A 122 -5.40 -17.08 -12.74
CA VAL A 122 -4.11 -17.25 -12.08
C VAL A 122 -4.15 -18.36 -11.03
N MET A 123 -5.19 -18.44 -10.21
CA MET A 123 -5.36 -19.52 -9.23
C MET A 123 -5.37 -20.91 -9.88
N LYS A 124 -5.98 -21.04 -11.06
CA LYS A 124 -5.98 -22.30 -11.83
C LYS A 124 -4.62 -22.62 -12.44
N ALA A 125 -3.88 -21.61 -12.88
CA ALA A 125 -2.59 -21.75 -13.52
C ALA A 125 -1.42 -21.91 -12.53
N GLN A 126 -1.59 -21.43 -11.30
CA GLN A 126 -0.57 -21.39 -10.24
C GLN A 126 -1.11 -22.05 -8.94
N PRO A 127 -1.36 -23.37 -8.95
CA PRO A 127 -1.95 -24.09 -7.81
C PRO A 127 -1.02 -24.18 -6.60
N ASP A 128 0.28 -23.92 -6.77
CA ASP A 128 1.30 -23.98 -5.71
C ASP A 128 1.43 -22.65 -4.92
N VAL A 129 0.64 -21.65 -5.26
CA VAL A 129 0.60 -20.33 -4.61
C VAL A 129 -0.45 -20.33 -3.51
N ARG A 130 -0.18 -19.64 -2.40
CA ARG A 130 -1.15 -19.38 -1.34
C ARG A 130 -1.87 -18.06 -1.58
N TYR A 131 -3.18 -18.08 -1.65
CA TYR A 131 -4.02 -16.90 -1.87
C TYR A 131 -4.70 -16.51 -0.57
N HIS A 132 -4.56 -15.25 -0.13
CA HIS A 132 -5.20 -14.69 1.06
C HIS A 132 -6.18 -13.61 0.64
N PHE A 133 -7.38 -13.64 1.21
CA PHE A 133 -8.48 -12.75 0.87
C PHE A 133 -8.79 -11.84 2.05
N LYS A 134 -8.43 -10.57 1.94
CA LYS A 134 -8.68 -9.55 2.96
C LYS A 134 -9.96 -8.79 2.61
N GLU A 135 -11.07 -9.23 3.17
CA GLU A 135 -12.35 -8.53 3.07
C GLU A 135 -12.18 -7.10 3.61
N TRP A 136 -12.34 -6.12 2.74
CA TRP A 136 -12.19 -4.70 3.07
C TRP A 136 -13.33 -3.89 2.46
N PRO A 137 -14.53 -3.89 3.09
CA PRO A 137 -15.75 -3.28 2.57
C PRO A 137 -15.71 -1.74 2.68
N ILE A 138 -14.86 -1.09 1.90
CA ILE A 138 -14.68 0.38 1.92
C ILE A 138 -15.93 1.15 1.50
N PHE A 139 -16.83 0.51 0.75
CA PHE A 139 -18.09 1.09 0.34
C PHE A 139 -19.24 0.81 1.31
N GLY A 140 -19.00 0.14 2.44
CA GLY A 140 -20.02 -0.22 3.43
C GLY A 140 -20.83 0.96 3.96
N GLY A 141 -20.18 2.13 4.14
CA GLY A 141 -20.85 3.37 4.52
C GLY A 141 -21.77 3.97 3.46
N ARG A 142 -21.59 3.59 2.19
CA ARG A 142 -22.43 4.03 1.06
C ARG A 142 -23.45 2.97 0.65
N TRP A 143 -23.05 1.71 0.67
CA TRP A 143 -23.86 0.57 0.27
C TRP A 143 -23.71 -0.55 1.30
N GLU A 144 -24.72 -0.74 2.13
CA GLU A 144 -24.71 -1.72 3.23
C GLU A 144 -24.41 -3.15 2.73
N ALA A 145 -24.81 -3.49 1.50
CA ALA A 145 -24.52 -4.79 0.89
C ALA A 145 -23.01 -5.08 0.77
N SER A 146 -22.14 -4.06 0.72
CA SER A 146 -20.68 -4.24 0.78
C SER A 146 -20.27 -4.92 2.09
N PHE A 147 -20.72 -4.37 3.21
CA PHE A 147 -20.44 -4.91 4.54
C PHE A 147 -21.11 -6.26 4.76
N GLN A 148 -22.39 -6.41 4.37
CA GLN A 148 -23.14 -7.66 4.50
C GLN A 148 -22.50 -8.80 3.72
N ALA A 149 -22.02 -8.55 2.48
CA ALA A 149 -21.34 -9.55 1.67
C ALA A 149 -20.02 -10.00 2.30
N ALA A 150 -19.23 -9.07 2.84
CA ALA A 150 -17.99 -9.38 3.56
C ALA A 150 -18.24 -10.24 4.81
N GLN A 151 -19.22 -9.86 5.64
CA GLN A 151 -19.65 -10.63 6.81
C GLN A 151 -20.09 -12.07 6.44
N GLN A 152 -20.83 -12.18 5.34
CA GLN A 152 -21.30 -13.48 4.85
C GLN A 152 -20.14 -14.34 4.32
N GLY A 153 -19.17 -13.73 3.62
CA GLY A 153 -17.96 -14.39 3.14
C GLY A 153 -17.14 -14.99 4.27
N LEU A 154 -16.88 -14.21 5.33
CA LEU A 154 -16.17 -14.69 6.52
C LEU A 154 -16.96 -15.79 7.24
N THR A 155 -18.30 -15.73 7.25
CA THR A 155 -19.14 -16.80 7.78
C THR A 155 -19.02 -18.09 6.96
N VAL A 156 -18.99 -17.98 5.63
CA VAL A 156 -18.74 -19.14 4.74
C VAL A 156 -17.37 -19.73 5.02
N TRP A 157 -16.33 -18.90 5.14
CA TRP A 157 -14.98 -19.34 5.49
C TRP A 157 -14.96 -20.15 6.78
N GLN A 158 -15.49 -19.59 7.86
CA GLN A 158 -15.48 -20.25 9.17
C GLN A 158 -16.25 -21.58 9.19
N LYS A 159 -17.39 -21.64 8.50
CA LYS A 159 -18.29 -22.81 8.57
C LYS A 159 -18.00 -23.87 7.51
N LYS A 160 -17.43 -23.49 6.37
CA LYS A 160 -17.31 -24.36 5.20
C LYS A 160 -15.88 -24.48 4.64
N GLY A 161 -14.97 -23.62 5.08
CA GLY A 161 -13.55 -23.69 4.71
C GLY A 161 -13.19 -23.12 3.35
N PRO A 162 -11.96 -23.38 2.89
CA PRO A 162 -11.33 -22.69 1.77
C PRO A 162 -12.08 -22.77 0.44
N GLN A 163 -12.44 -23.97 0.04
CA GLN A 163 -13.10 -24.20 -1.26
C GLN A 163 -14.47 -23.53 -1.35
N ALA A 164 -15.24 -23.59 -0.25
CA ALA A 164 -16.54 -22.97 -0.16
C ALA A 164 -16.42 -21.43 -0.22
N TYR A 165 -15.40 -20.88 0.45
CA TYR A 165 -15.13 -19.45 0.41
C TYR A 165 -14.83 -18.95 -1.03
N VAL A 166 -13.94 -19.62 -1.76
CA VAL A 166 -13.66 -19.29 -3.15
C VAL A 166 -14.90 -19.41 -4.02
N THR A 167 -15.74 -20.42 -3.77
CA THR A 167 -17.02 -20.56 -4.48
C THR A 167 -17.95 -19.39 -4.20
N TYR A 168 -18.06 -18.94 -2.95
CA TYR A 168 -18.82 -17.76 -2.55
C TYR A 168 -18.32 -16.49 -3.23
N HIS A 169 -17.02 -16.20 -3.08
CA HIS A 169 -16.34 -15.04 -3.66
C HIS A 169 -16.61 -14.94 -5.16
N ASN A 170 -16.35 -16.02 -5.91
CA ASN A 170 -16.56 -16.03 -7.35
C ASN A 170 -18.04 -15.93 -7.72
N ALA A 171 -18.96 -16.50 -6.92
CA ALA A 171 -20.39 -16.44 -7.16
C ALA A 171 -20.96 -15.02 -7.00
N ILE A 172 -20.46 -14.24 -6.03
CA ILE A 172 -20.82 -12.82 -5.88
C ILE A 172 -20.39 -12.04 -7.13
N TYR A 173 -19.11 -12.13 -7.52
CA TYR A 173 -18.64 -11.39 -8.70
C TYR A 173 -19.28 -11.84 -10.01
N ALA A 174 -19.66 -13.12 -10.13
CA ALA A 174 -20.38 -13.66 -11.30
C ALA A 174 -21.79 -13.07 -11.47
N THR A 175 -22.37 -12.46 -10.46
CA THR A 175 -23.65 -11.71 -10.61
C THR A 175 -23.50 -10.50 -11.50
N GLY A 176 -22.30 -9.90 -11.57
CA GLY A 176 -22.04 -8.62 -12.22
C GLY A 176 -22.65 -7.42 -11.48
N HIS A 177 -23.29 -7.64 -10.32
CA HIS A 177 -23.91 -6.60 -9.51
C HIS A 177 -22.88 -5.96 -8.59
N ASN A 178 -22.51 -4.73 -8.88
CA ASN A 178 -21.59 -3.89 -8.08
C ASN A 178 -22.10 -2.44 -8.08
N GLU A 179 -21.40 -1.53 -7.40
CA GLU A 179 -21.73 -0.10 -7.33
C GLU A 179 -23.19 0.18 -6.91
N GLY A 180 -23.64 -0.51 -5.85
CA GLY A 180 -24.98 -0.37 -5.27
C GLY A 180 -26.03 -1.32 -5.85
N LYS A 181 -25.66 -2.21 -6.76
CA LYS A 181 -26.61 -3.15 -7.40
C LYS A 181 -26.64 -4.54 -6.74
N LEU A 182 -25.66 -4.86 -5.88
CA LEU A 182 -25.63 -6.13 -5.16
C LEU A 182 -26.81 -6.20 -4.18
N THR A 183 -27.57 -7.28 -4.24
CA THR A 183 -28.77 -7.49 -3.42
C THR A 183 -28.54 -8.54 -2.33
N ALA A 184 -29.44 -8.58 -1.34
CA ALA A 184 -29.45 -9.62 -0.34
C ALA A 184 -29.66 -11.02 -0.95
N GLU A 185 -30.47 -11.12 -2.02
CA GLU A 185 -30.72 -12.33 -2.77
C GLU A 185 -29.47 -12.84 -3.46
N ASP A 186 -28.64 -11.95 -4.02
CA ASP A 186 -27.34 -12.29 -4.62
C ASP A 186 -26.41 -12.90 -3.56
N ILE A 187 -26.32 -12.25 -2.39
CA ILE A 187 -25.49 -12.70 -1.25
C ILE A 187 -25.95 -14.08 -0.76
N HIS A 188 -27.26 -14.27 -0.56
CA HIS A 188 -27.83 -15.55 -0.16
C HIS A 188 -27.63 -16.63 -1.23
N GLY A 189 -27.82 -16.28 -2.50
CA GLY A 189 -27.62 -17.19 -3.63
C GLY A 189 -26.16 -17.66 -3.71
N ALA A 190 -25.20 -16.76 -3.52
CA ALA A 190 -23.77 -17.10 -3.47
C ALA A 190 -23.42 -17.98 -2.26
N ALA A 191 -23.96 -17.66 -1.08
CA ALA A 191 -23.77 -18.48 0.13
C ALA A 191 -24.36 -19.88 -0.03
N SER A 192 -25.53 -19.99 -0.66
CA SER A 192 -26.17 -21.29 -0.97
C SER A 192 -25.32 -22.12 -1.93
N LYS A 193 -24.75 -21.50 -2.98
CA LYS A 193 -23.81 -22.18 -3.91
C LYS A 193 -22.56 -22.68 -3.18
N ALA A 194 -22.10 -21.96 -2.14
CA ALA A 194 -21.00 -22.36 -1.27
C ALA A 194 -21.40 -23.41 -0.21
N GLY A 195 -22.64 -23.92 -0.24
CA GLY A 195 -23.14 -24.93 0.70
C GLY A 195 -23.54 -24.39 2.08
N LEU A 196 -23.73 -23.08 2.22
CA LEU A 196 -24.22 -22.44 3.44
C LEU A 196 -25.74 -22.16 3.29
N THR A 197 -26.56 -22.95 4.00
CA THR A 197 -28.04 -22.88 3.91
C THR A 197 -28.66 -21.95 4.96
N THR A 198 -27.88 -21.51 5.96
CA THR A 198 -28.37 -20.63 7.02
C THR A 198 -28.04 -19.18 6.66
N PRO A 199 -29.03 -18.30 6.50
CA PRO A 199 -28.82 -16.97 5.89
C PRO A 199 -28.18 -15.92 6.79
N ALA A 200 -28.13 -16.12 8.12
CA ALA A 200 -27.60 -15.10 9.02
C ALA A 200 -26.05 -15.10 9.04
N PRO A 201 -25.39 -14.02 8.65
CA PRO A 201 -23.97 -13.86 8.82
C PRO A 201 -23.61 -13.82 10.31
N GLY A 202 -22.42 -14.29 10.67
CA GLY A 202 -21.82 -14.04 11.97
C GLY A 202 -21.38 -12.56 12.08
N ASP A 203 -21.13 -12.10 13.31
CA ASP A 203 -20.50 -10.81 13.51
C ASP A 203 -18.97 -10.94 13.32
N HIS A 204 -18.47 -10.36 12.23
CA HIS A 204 -17.06 -10.32 11.87
C HIS A 204 -16.51 -8.90 11.85
N THR A 205 -17.19 -7.94 12.49
CA THR A 205 -16.83 -6.52 12.50
C THR A 205 -15.36 -6.31 12.90
N ALA A 206 -14.91 -6.99 13.95
CA ALA A 206 -13.52 -6.87 14.40
C ALA A 206 -12.50 -7.33 13.34
N SER A 207 -12.80 -8.40 12.59
CA SER A 207 -11.92 -8.88 11.51
C SER A 207 -11.90 -7.90 10.33
N LEU A 208 -13.03 -7.28 9.99
CA LEU A 208 -13.12 -6.27 8.94
C LEU A 208 -12.40 -4.97 9.33
N GLU A 209 -12.53 -4.53 10.58
CA GLU A 209 -11.79 -3.37 11.12
C GLU A 209 -10.27 -3.65 11.12
N LYS A 210 -9.84 -4.85 11.51
CA LYS A 210 -8.44 -5.27 11.44
C LYS A 210 -7.89 -5.21 10.01
N ASN A 211 -8.66 -5.66 9.02
CA ASN A 211 -8.27 -5.56 7.62
C ASN A 211 -8.19 -4.10 7.16
N SER A 212 -9.12 -3.23 7.58
CA SER A 212 -9.09 -1.79 7.28
C SER A 212 -7.83 -1.13 7.84
N ASN A 213 -7.54 -1.35 9.12
CA ASN A 213 -6.35 -0.81 9.78
C ASN A 213 -5.05 -1.32 9.12
N LEU A 214 -5.04 -2.59 8.69
CA LEU A 214 -3.89 -3.17 7.98
C LEU A 214 -3.73 -2.53 6.59
N ALA A 215 -4.81 -2.35 5.83
CA ALA A 215 -4.78 -1.69 4.53
C ALA A 215 -4.23 -0.25 4.63
N GLU A 216 -4.67 0.51 5.64
CA GLU A 216 -4.17 1.86 5.93
C GLU A 216 -2.68 1.85 6.31
N ALA A 217 -2.25 0.93 7.19
CA ALA A 217 -0.84 0.78 7.57
C ALA A 217 0.06 0.42 6.37
N LEU A 218 -0.47 -0.29 5.39
CA LEU A 218 0.21 -0.61 4.13
C LEU A 218 0.24 0.58 3.16
N GLY A 219 -0.55 1.63 3.39
CA GLY A 219 -0.69 2.78 2.50
C GLY A 219 -1.60 2.51 1.29
N LEU A 220 -2.49 1.49 1.37
CA LEU A 220 -3.53 1.26 0.38
C LEU A 220 -4.63 2.32 0.53
N THR A 221 -5.11 2.85 -0.58
CA THR A 221 -6.12 3.92 -0.62
C THR A 221 -7.41 3.53 -1.32
N GLY A 222 -7.52 2.28 -1.76
CA GLY A 222 -8.67 1.76 -2.50
C GLY A 222 -8.53 0.29 -2.84
N THR A 223 -9.57 -0.26 -3.46
CA THR A 223 -9.66 -1.67 -3.86
C THR A 223 -9.72 -1.83 -5.39
N PRO A 224 -9.15 -2.93 -5.94
CA PRO A 224 -8.37 -3.92 -5.22
C PRO A 224 -6.98 -3.43 -4.86
N GLY A 225 -6.46 -3.85 -3.70
CA GLY A 225 -5.04 -3.79 -3.36
C GLY A 225 -4.47 -5.21 -3.42
N ILE A 226 -3.43 -5.43 -4.22
CA ILE A 226 -2.89 -6.78 -4.45
C ILE A 226 -1.41 -6.80 -4.05
N ILE A 227 -1.02 -7.76 -3.23
CA ILE A 227 0.36 -7.94 -2.79
C ILE A 227 0.82 -9.33 -3.20
N VAL A 228 1.99 -9.40 -3.84
CA VAL A 228 2.69 -10.66 -4.15
C VAL A 228 4.01 -10.66 -3.41
N MET A 229 4.27 -11.72 -2.64
CA MET A 229 5.48 -11.81 -1.82
C MET A 229 5.90 -13.25 -1.55
N PRO A 230 7.20 -13.51 -1.32
CA PRO A 230 7.63 -14.78 -0.74
C PRO A 230 7.06 -14.95 0.67
N VAL A 231 6.68 -16.18 1.04
CA VAL A 231 6.19 -16.50 2.40
C VAL A 231 7.31 -16.37 3.44
N SER A 232 8.57 -16.54 3.01
CA SER A 232 9.75 -16.40 3.88
C SER A 232 10.89 -15.72 3.12
N GLY A 233 11.72 -14.95 3.82
CA GLY A 233 12.87 -14.28 3.22
C GLY A 233 12.50 -13.13 2.26
N ALA A 234 11.33 -12.52 2.46
CA ALA A 234 10.88 -11.39 1.65
C ALA A 234 11.85 -10.20 1.73
N THR A 235 12.12 -9.58 0.59
CA THR A 235 12.92 -8.36 0.46
C THR A 235 12.15 -7.32 -0.35
N PRO A 236 12.52 -6.04 -0.31
CA PRO A 236 11.86 -5.03 -1.13
C PRO A 236 11.85 -5.36 -2.63
N ASP A 237 12.83 -6.12 -3.10
CA ASP A 237 12.95 -6.48 -4.52
C ASP A 237 12.07 -7.67 -4.91
N THR A 238 11.70 -8.54 -3.96
CA THR A 238 10.85 -9.71 -4.19
C THR A 238 9.37 -9.47 -3.87
N ILE A 239 9.04 -8.31 -3.30
CA ILE A 239 7.66 -7.88 -3.06
C ILE A 239 7.18 -7.03 -4.24
N THR A 240 5.95 -7.29 -4.68
CA THR A 240 5.26 -6.45 -5.66
C THR A 240 3.90 -6.06 -5.11
N VAL A 241 3.58 -4.76 -5.14
CA VAL A 241 2.28 -4.23 -4.70
C VAL A 241 1.60 -3.55 -5.87
N PHE A 242 0.38 -3.94 -6.17
CA PHE A 242 -0.50 -3.29 -7.14
C PHE A 242 -1.64 -2.62 -6.38
N PRO A 243 -1.71 -1.29 -6.35
CA PRO A 243 -2.82 -0.56 -5.73
C PRO A 243 -4.04 -0.44 -6.66
N GLU A 244 -4.14 -1.32 -7.65
CA GLU A 244 -5.17 -1.34 -8.69
C GLU A 244 -5.34 -2.75 -9.28
N ALA A 245 -6.43 -2.95 -10.03
CA ALA A 245 -6.65 -4.17 -10.79
C ALA A 245 -5.57 -4.37 -11.86
N VAL A 246 -5.11 -5.60 -12.04
CA VAL A 246 -4.09 -5.98 -13.02
C VAL A 246 -4.56 -7.18 -13.87
N THR A 247 -3.90 -7.42 -15.00
CA THR A 247 -4.17 -8.61 -15.81
C THR A 247 -3.54 -9.85 -15.20
N ALA A 248 -4.01 -11.03 -15.60
CA ALA A 248 -3.46 -12.31 -15.18
C ALA A 248 -1.95 -12.42 -15.50
N GLU A 249 -1.52 -11.91 -16.66
CA GLU A 249 -0.11 -11.94 -17.07
C GLU A 249 0.78 -11.10 -16.13
N ARG A 250 0.32 -9.91 -15.73
CA ARG A 250 1.07 -9.06 -14.79
C ARG A 250 1.15 -9.71 -13.40
N LEU A 251 0.07 -10.33 -12.95
CA LEU A 251 0.05 -11.04 -11.67
C LEU A 251 0.98 -12.27 -11.71
N GLN A 252 0.96 -13.06 -12.80
CA GLN A 252 1.87 -14.19 -13.00
C GLN A 252 3.34 -13.75 -13.03
N ALA A 253 3.66 -12.64 -13.71
CA ALA A 253 5.01 -12.10 -13.72
C ALA A 253 5.49 -11.71 -12.30
N ALA A 254 4.61 -11.15 -11.46
CA ALA A 254 4.93 -10.84 -10.07
C ALA A 254 5.14 -12.11 -9.22
N ILE A 255 4.35 -13.17 -9.44
CA ILE A 255 4.51 -14.48 -8.77
C ILE A 255 5.85 -15.11 -9.12
N LEU A 256 6.28 -15.05 -10.40
CA LEU A 256 7.57 -15.58 -10.83
C LEU A 256 8.77 -14.78 -10.32
N LYS A 257 8.56 -13.52 -9.94
CA LYS A 257 9.60 -12.64 -9.37
C LYS A 257 9.78 -12.87 -7.86
N ALA A 258 8.71 -13.25 -7.17
CA ALA A 258 8.70 -13.50 -5.74
C ALA A 258 9.37 -14.84 -5.38
#